data_897b649fef36ae49705c65de1b9aa066
#
_entry.id   897b649fef36ae49705c65de1b9aa066
#
_cell.length_a   1.000
_cell.length_b   1.000
_cell.length_c   1.000
_cell.angle_alpha   90.00
_cell.angle_beta   90.00
_cell.angle_gamma   90.00
#
_symmetry.space_group_name_H-M   'P 1'
#
loop_
_entity.id
_entity.type
_entity.pdbx_description
1 polymer ?
#
loop_
_entity_poly.entity_id
_entity_poly.type
_entity_poly.pdbx_seq_one_letter_code
_entity_poly.pdbx_strand_id
1 'polypeptide(L)'
;MPTSSAVDNVARALNIPCFETPTGWKFFGNLLDSNLITLCGEVSFGTGSNHVREKDGLWAVLYWLQVLAEKKCSVSYLMQNHWKKFGRNYYSRHDYEAISSNIANQIFGNLTSMLENLKGNIFAGHLVKVADNLSLIHI
;
A
#
# COMPACT_ATOMS: atom_id res chain seq x y z
N MET A 1 0.35 -4.00 4.65
CA MET A 1 0.97 -2.66 4.78
C MET A 1 -0.08 -1.60 4.44
N PRO A 2 -0.21 -0.52 5.18
CA PRO A 2 -1.24 0.49 4.95
C PRO A 2 -0.98 1.28 3.67
N THR A 3 -1.54 0.85 2.58
CA THR A 3 -1.42 1.50 1.27
C THR A 3 -2.72 1.33 0.48
N SER A 4 -2.82 1.93 -0.70
CA SER A 4 -3.99 1.72 -1.55
C SER A 4 -3.98 0.33 -2.18
N SER A 5 -5.16 -0.22 -2.46
CA SER A 5 -5.32 -1.50 -3.16
C SER A 5 -5.17 -1.39 -4.69
N ALA A 6 -4.48 -0.36 -5.18
CA ALA A 6 -4.33 -0.15 -6.62
C ALA A 6 -3.52 -1.27 -7.29
N VAL A 7 -2.44 -1.73 -6.63
CA VAL A 7 -1.61 -2.82 -7.13
C VAL A 7 -2.36 -4.15 -7.18
N ASP A 8 -3.26 -4.39 -6.23
CA ASP A 8 -4.10 -5.60 -6.20
C ASP A 8 -5.00 -5.70 -7.43
N ASN A 9 -5.58 -4.57 -7.85
CA ASN A 9 -6.40 -4.51 -9.05
C ASN A 9 -5.59 -4.81 -10.30
N VAL A 10 -4.37 -4.28 -10.40
CA VAL A 10 -3.46 -4.55 -11.51
C VAL A 10 -3.05 -6.01 -11.52
N ALA A 11 -2.61 -6.54 -10.40
CA ALA A 11 -2.17 -7.93 -10.26
C ALA A 11 -3.28 -8.91 -10.65
N ARG A 12 -4.49 -8.68 -10.17
CA ARG A 12 -5.67 -9.48 -10.52
C ARG A 12 -5.97 -9.41 -12.01
N ALA A 13 -5.94 -8.22 -12.61
CA ALA A 13 -6.22 -8.04 -14.04
C ALA A 13 -5.16 -8.66 -14.96
N LEU A 14 -3.92 -8.75 -14.49
CA LEU A 14 -2.80 -9.34 -15.21
C LEU A 14 -2.53 -10.80 -14.83
N ASN A 15 -3.27 -11.34 -13.88
CA ASN A 15 -3.09 -12.69 -13.33
C ASN A 15 -1.65 -12.94 -12.84
N ILE A 16 -1.10 -11.98 -12.10
CA ILE A 16 0.23 -12.08 -11.47
C ILE A 16 0.10 -12.13 -9.95
N PRO A 17 1.00 -12.85 -9.25
CA PRO A 17 1.02 -12.87 -7.79
C PRO A 17 1.19 -11.47 -7.19
N CYS A 18 0.45 -11.20 -6.12
CA CYS A 18 0.58 -10.01 -5.30
C CYS A 18 0.59 -10.40 -3.84
N PHE A 19 1.55 -9.89 -3.09
CA PHE A 19 1.74 -10.22 -1.69
C PHE A 19 1.55 -8.97 -0.84
N GLU A 20 0.68 -9.04 0.14
CA GLU A 20 0.53 -8.02 1.16
C GLU A 20 1.38 -8.41 2.38
N THR A 21 2.19 -7.47 2.86
CA THR A 21 3.09 -7.69 3.99
C THR A 21 2.74 -6.76 5.15
N PRO A 22 3.10 -7.13 6.37
CA PRO A 22 3.16 -6.19 7.47
C PRO A 22 4.07 -5.00 7.17
N THR A 23 3.95 -3.94 7.96
CA THR A 23 4.82 -2.75 7.82
C THR A 23 6.27 -3.11 8.17
N GLY A 24 7.20 -2.77 7.29
CA GLY A 24 8.63 -2.97 7.48
C GLY A 24 9.31 -3.55 6.24
N TRP A 25 10.40 -2.91 5.83
CA TRP A 25 11.12 -3.28 4.60
C TRP A 25 11.71 -4.69 4.60
N LYS A 26 12.04 -5.22 5.78
CA LYS A 26 12.57 -6.60 5.95
C LYS A 26 11.65 -7.67 5.37
N PHE A 27 10.32 -7.46 5.38
CA PHE A 27 9.39 -8.43 4.82
C PHE A 27 9.48 -8.48 3.29
N PHE A 28 9.72 -7.35 2.65
CA PHE A 28 10.02 -7.32 1.22
C PHE A 28 11.34 -8.02 0.92
N GLY A 29 12.37 -7.79 1.75
CA GLY A 29 13.65 -8.47 1.62
C GLY A 29 13.50 -10.00 1.61
N ASN A 30 12.72 -10.54 2.52
CA ASN A 30 12.45 -11.98 2.59
C ASN A 30 11.76 -12.51 1.32
N LEU A 31 10.78 -11.77 0.79
CA LEU A 31 10.08 -12.15 -0.46
C LEU A 31 10.99 -12.04 -1.69
N LEU A 32 11.85 -11.01 -1.73
CA LEU A 32 12.85 -10.83 -2.78
C LEU A 32 13.89 -11.94 -2.77
N ASP A 33 14.41 -12.32 -1.59
CA ASP A 33 15.38 -13.40 -1.42
C ASP A 33 14.80 -14.77 -1.79
N SER A 34 13.51 -14.93 -1.58
CA SER A 34 12.78 -16.14 -2.00
C SER A 34 12.37 -16.13 -3.48
N ASN A 35 12.74 -15.11 -4.25
CA ASN A 35 12.35 -14.89 -5.64
C ASN A 35 10.83 -14.91 -5.90
N LEU A 36 10.05 -14.56 -4.89
CA LEU A 36 8.58 -14.51 -4.99
C LEU A 36 8.08 -13.18 -5.57
N ILE A 37 8.86 -12.11 -5.44
CA ILE A 37 8.54 -10.79 -5.97
C ILE A 37 9.75 -10.20 -6.70
N THR A 38 9.48 -9.26 -7.60
CA THR A 38 10.50 -8.46 -8.28
C THR A 38 10.35 -6.96 -8.03
N LEU A 39 9.16 -6.54 -7.63
CA LEU A 39 8.82 -5.14 -7.32
C LEU A 39 8.17 -5.09 -5.95
N CYS A 40 8.43 -4.03 -5.22
CA CYS A 40 7.77 -3.76 -3.94
C CYS A 40 7.60 -2.25 -3.74
N GLY A 41 6.65 -1.88 -2.88
CA GLY A 41 6.39 -0.49 -2.55
C GLY A 41 5.53 -0.35 -1.31
N GLU A 42 5.56 0.84 -0.72
CA GLU A 42 4.81 1.15 0.50
C GLU A 42 4.16 2.54 0.45
N VAL A 43 3.35 2.85 1.46
CA VAL A 43 2.61 4.12 1.57
C VAL A 43 3.49 5.36 1.61
N SER A 44 4.75 5.23 2.04
CA SER A 44 5.73 6.32 2.06
C SER A 44 6.29 6.66 0.68
N PHE A 45 5.72 6.08 -0.40
CA PHE A 45 6.25 6.12 -1.77
C PHE A 45 7.62 5.46 -1.93
N GLY A 46 8.13 4.78 -0.90
CA GLY A 46 9.32 3.96 -1.00
C GLY A 46 9.04 2.78 -1.93
N THR A 47 9.87 2.64 -2.95
CA THR A 47 9.80 1.56 -3.94
C THR A 47 11.17 0.94 -4.14
N GLY A 48 11.17 -0.28 -4.62
CA GLY A 48 12.38 -1.00 -4.96
C GLY A 48 12.08 -2.19 -5.87
N SER A 49 13.13 -2.80 -6.36
CA SER A 49 13.06 -4.02 -7.14
C SER A 49 14.11 -5.02 -6.63
N ASN A 50 14.25 -6.13 -7.30
CA ASN A 50 15.19 -7.19 -6.89
C ASN A 50 16.69 -6.84 -7.09
N HIS A 51 17.02 -5.62 -7.57
CA HIS A 51 18.40 -5.15 -7.74
C HIS A 51 19.09 -4.84 -6.39
N VAL A 52 18.30 -4.43 -5.39
CA VAL A 52 18.79 -4.14 -4.04
C VAL A 52 17.71 -4.43 -3.01
N ARG A 53 18.09 -4.67 -1.73
CA ARG A 53 17.16 -4.99 -0.64
C ARG A 53 16.74 -3.77 0.17
N GLU A 54 16.82 -2.58 -0.44
CA GLU A 54 16.51 -1.30 0.17
C GLU A 54 15.59 -0.46 -0.72
N LYS A 55 15.00 0.58 -0.13
CA LYS A 55 14.30 1.61 -0.89
C LYS A 55 15.27 2.32 -1.82
N ASP A 56 14.90 2.46 -3.07
CA ASP A 56 15.74 3.13 -4.06
C ASP A 56 14.93 4.21 -4.80
N GLY A 57 15.01 5.42 -4.27
CA GLY A 57 14.32 6.58 -4.87
C GLY A 57 14.91 6.97 -6.22
N LEU A 58 16.22 6.78 -6.41
CA LEU A 58 16.86 7.06 -7.69
C LEU A 58 16.38 6.10 -8.78
N TRP A 59 16.31 4.81 -8.47
CA TRP A 59 15.71 3.81 -9.35
C TRP A 59 14.28 4.16 -9.72
N ALA A 60 13.47 4.57 -8.74
CA ALA A 60 12.08 4.96 -8.99
C ALA A 60 11.97 6.16 -9.95
N VAL A 61 12.83 7.17 -9.80
CA VAL A 61 12.88 8.32 -10.70
C VAL A 61 13.27 7.90 -12.12
N LEU A 62 14.34 7.11 -12.26
CA LEU A 62 14.80 6.62 -13.56
C LEU A 62 13.74 5.76 -14.25
N TYR A 63 13.06 4.91 -13.49
CA TYR A 63 11.95 4.09 -13.99
C TYR A 63 10.80 4.97 -14.53
N TRP A 64 10.39 6.01 -13.79
CA TRP A 64 9.38 6.95 -14.25
C TRP A 64 9.79 7.70 -15.50
N LEU A 65 11.04 8.16 -15.58
CA LEU A 65 11.57 8.83 -16.77
C LEU A 65 11.53 7.88 -17.98
N GLN A 66 11.89 6.62 -17.80
CA GLN A 66 11.79 5.62 -18.87
C GLN A 66 10.34 5.41 -19.33
N VAL A 67 9.39 5.28 -18.39
CA VAL A 67 7.97 5.15 -18.72
C VAL A 67 7.48 6.35 -19.53
N LEU A 68 7.87 7.57 -19.15
CA LEU A 68 7.49 8.80 -19.88
C LEU A 68 8.12 8.86 -21.28
N ALA A 69 9.37 8.47 -21.40
CA ALA A 69 10.08 8.43 -22.69
C ALA A 69 9.44 7.40 -23.65
N GLU A 70 9.10 6.21 -23.15
CA GLU A 70 8.44 5.15 -23.91
C GLU A 70 7.00 5.53 -24.33
N LYS A 71 6.23 6.06 -23.39
CA LYS A 71 4.80 6.36 -23.62
C LYS A 71 4.58 7.69 -24.33
N LYS A 72 5.56 8.59 -24.31
CA LYS A 72 5.50 9.93 -24.93
C LYS A 72 4.24 10.72 -24.55
N CYS A 73 3.82 10.64 -23.32
CA CYS A 73 2.63 11.31 -22.83
C CYS A 73 2.81 11.78 -21.38
N SER A 74 1.93 12.63 -20.91
CA SER A 74 2.01 13.18 -19.56
C SER A 74 1.65 12.14 -18.49
N VAL A 75 2.14 12.34 -17.27
CA VAL A 75 1.76 11.53 -16.09
C VAL A 75 0.25 11.54 -15.89
N SER A 76 -0.40 12.70 -16.05
CA SER A 76 -1.86 12.82 -15.91
C SER A 76 -2.60 11.91 -16.90
N TYR A 77 -2.16 11.86 -18.15
CA TYR A 77 -2.75 10.97 -19.15
C TYR A 77 -2.54 9.49 -18.81
N LEU A 78 -1.33 9.12 -18.36
CA LEU A 78 -1.02 7.77 -17.91
C LEU A 78 -1.93 7.35 -16.75
N MET A 79 -2.10 8.22 -15.76
CA MET A 79 -2.93 7.93 -14.60
C MET A 79 -4.42 7.83 -14.96
N GLN A 80 -4.92 8.69 -15.82
CA GLN A 80 -6.30 8.61 -16.29
C GLN A 80 -6.58 7.28 -17.02
N ASN A 81 -5.66 6.85 -17.89
CA ASN A 81 -5.77 5.58 -18.58
C ASN A 81 -5.65 4.38 -17.62
N HIS A 82 -4.78 4.47 -16.64
CA HIS A 82 -4.67 3.47 -15.58
C HIS A 82 -6.00 3.33 -14.83
N TRP A 83 -6.58 4.42 -14.39
CA TRP A 83 -7.87 4.41 -13.68
C TRP A 83 -9.02 3.90 -14.54
N LYS A 84 -9.04 4.24 -15.84
CA LYS A 84 -10.04 3.68 -16.77
C LYS A 84 -9.93 2.16 -16.89
N LYS A 85 -8.71 1.64 -16.88
CA LYS A 85 -8.45 0.21 -17.08
C LYS A 85 -8.62 -0.62 -15.79
N PHE A 86 -8.12 -0.12 -14.66
CA PHE A 86 -8.00 -0.89 -13.42
C PHE A 86 -8.91 -0.39 -12.29
N GLY A 87 -9.60 0.72 -12.50
CA GLY A 87 -10.35 1.42 -11.47
C GLY A 87 -9.48 2.39 -10.66
N ARG A 88 -10.15 3.29 -9.97
CA ARG A 88 -9.51 4.24 -9.07
C ARG A 88 -9.81 3.88 -7.62
N ASN A 89 -8.77 3.70 -6.82
CA ASN A 89 -8.88 3.52 -5.39
C ASN A 89 -8.81 4.88 -4.69
N TYR A 90 -9.64 5.03 -3.65
CA TYR A 90 -9.63 6.18 -2.76
C TYR A 90 -9.22 5.69 -1.39
N TYR A 91 -8.33 6.39 -0.74
CA TYR A 91 -7.87 6.05 0.60
C TYR A 91 -7.55 7.31 1.39
N SER A 92 -7.57 7.19 2.71
CA SER A 92 -7.12 8.22 3.62
C SER A 92 -6.23 7.58 4.69
N ARG A 93 -5.33 8.38 5.23
CA ARG A 93 -4.47 8.03 6.34
C ARG A 93 -4.57 9.12 7.39
N HIS A 94 -4.70 8.72 8.64
CA HIS A 94 -4.76 9.63 9.77
C HIS A 94 -3.56 9.34 10.68
N ASP A 95 -2.67 10.30 10.79
CA ASP A 95 -1.48 10.22 11.64
C ASP A 95 -1.72 11.04 12.90
N TYR A 96 -1.40 10.49 14.04
CA TYR A 96 -1.49 11.15 15.34
C TYR A 96 -0.09 11.31 15.89
N GLU A 97 0.37 12.56 15.98
CA GLU A 97 1.71 12.89 16.45
C GLU A 97 1.66 13.59 17.81
N ALA A 98 2.75 13.49 18.57
CA ALA A 98 2.93 14.16 19.84
C ALA A 98 1.82 13.94 20.89
N ILE A 99 1.17 12.78 20.86
CA ILE A 99 0.19 12.38 21.88
C ILE A 99 0.84 11.49 22.95
N SER A 100 0.31 11.56 24.18
CA SER A 100 0.81 10.69 25.25
C SER A 100 0.51 9.22 24.97
N SER A 101 1.37 8.31 25.46
CA SER A 101 1.19 6.87 25.26
C SER A 101 -0.15 6.35 25.79
N ASN A 102 -0.65 6.93 26.89
CA ASN A 102 -1.96 6.55 27.44
C ASN A 102 -3.10 6.87 26.47
N ILE A 103 -3.09 8.05 25.87
CA ILE A 103 -4.09 8.45 24.87
C ILE A 103 -3.96 7.58 23.63
N ALA A 104 -2.74 7.34 23.15
CA ALA A 104 -2.50 6.47 22.01
C ALA A 104 -3.05 5.06 22.24
N ASN A 105 -2.80 4.46 23.39
CA ASN A 105 -3.30 3.14 23.75
C ASN A 105 -4.84 3.10 23.87
N GLN A 106 -5.45 4.16 24.40
CA GLN A 106 -6.92 4.25 24.43
C GLN A 106 -7.54 4.34 23.02
N ILE A 107 -6.99 5.18 22.15
CA ILE A 107 -7.44 5.31 20.76
C ILE A 107 -7.30 3.96 20.06
N PHE A 108 -6.14 3.32 20.19
CA PHE A 108 -5.85 2.04 19.57
C PHE A 108 -6.77 0.93 20.08
N GLY A 109 -6.97 0.85 21.39
CA GLY A 109 -7.89 -0.10 22.01
C GLY A 109 -9.33 0.09 21.53
N ASN A 110 -9.80 1.33 21.46
CA ASN A 110 -11.13 1.65 20.94
C ASN A 110 -11.28 1.24 19.46
N LEU A 111 -10.30 1.59 18.61
CA LEU A 111 -10.32 1.20 17.21
C LEU A 111 -10.32 -0.31 17.04
N THR A 112 -9.47 -1.03 17.78
CA THR A 112 -9.40 -2.49 17.71
C THR A 112 -10.72 -3.14 18.13
N SER A 113 -11.36 -2.65 19.18
CA SER A 113 -12.67 -3.17 19.63
C SER A 113 -13.81 -2.93 18.64
N MET A 114 -13.68 -1.93 17.77
CA MET A 114 -14.67 -1.64 16.74
C MET A 114 -14.56 -2.55 15.51
N LEU A 115 -13.40 -3.16 15.25
CA LEU A 115 -13.13 -3.89 14.00
C LEU A 115 -14.13 -5.03 13.75
N GLU A 116 -14.44 -5.81 14.79
CA GLU A 116 -15.38 -6.93 14.66
C GLU A 116 -16.81 -6.48 14.28
N ASN A 117 -17.18 -5.28 14.74
CA ASN A 117 -18.49 -4.71 14.48
C ASN A 117 -18.57 -3.90 13.17
N LEU A 118 -17.43 -3.59 12.56
CA LEU A 118 -17.41 -2.84 11.29
C LEU A 118 -17.68 -3.74 10.09
N LYS A 119 -17.12 -4.93 10.07
CA LYS A 119 -17.24 -5.84 8.92
C LYS A 119 -18.69 -6.22 8.65
N GLY A 120 -19.13 -6.01 7.41
CA GLY A 120 -20.50 -6.28 6.98
C GLY A 120 -21.49 -5.15 7.28
N ASN A 121 -21.10 -4.12 8.00
CA ASN A 121 -21.93 -2.97 8.33
C ASN A 121 -21.63 -1.76 7.42
N ILE A 122 -22.55 -0.80 7.45
CA ILE A 122 -22.38 0.45 6.71
C ILE A 122 -21.64 1.45 7.59
N PHE A 123 -20.51 1.96 7.09
CA PHE A 123 -19.75 3.03 7.72
C PHE A 123 -19.59 4.19 6.73
N ALA A 124 -19.93 5.40 7.15
CA ALA A 124 -19.88 6.61 6.31
C ALA A 124 -20.57 6.44 4.93
N GLY A 125 -21.68 5.69 4.88
CA GLY A 125 -22.43 5.43 3.64
C GLY A 125 -21.88 4.30 2.76
N HIS A 126 -20.84 3.60 3.20
CA HIS A 126 -20.21 2.52 2.46
C HIS A 126 -20.26 1.19 3.22
N LEU A 127 -20.50 0.10 2.51
CA LEU A 127 -20.42 -1.24 3.08
C LEU A 127 -18.95 -1.61 3.36
N VAL A 128 -18.64 -1.91 4.61
CA VAL A 128 -17.31 -2.36 5.02
C VAL A 128 -17.14 -3.83 4.64
N LYS A 129 -16.30 -4.12 3.68
CA LYS A 129 -16.01 -5.49 3.22
C LYS A 129 -14.96 -6.17 4.09
N VAL A 130 -13.93 -5.44 4.47
CA VAL A 130 -12.80 -5.92 5.28
C VAL A 130 -12.48 -4.90 6.36
N ALA A 131 -12.21 -5.38 7.56
CA ALA A 131 -11.72 -4.58 8.67
C ALA A 131 -10.68 -5.43 9.41
N ASP A 132 -9.41 -5.09 9.26
CA ASP A 132 -8.29 -5.85 9.80
C ASP A 132 -7.32 -4.96 10.57
N ASN A 133 -6.73 -5.53 11.59
CA ASN A 133 -5.63 -4.93 12.32
C ASN A 133 -4.30 -5.40 11.71
N LEU A 134 -3.77 -4.64 10.76
CA LEU A 134 -2.46 -4.89 10.15
C LEU A 134 -1.32 -4.24 10.95
N SER A 135 -1.58 -3.73 12.15
CA SER A 135 -0.55 -3.14 12.96
C SER A 135 0.43 -4.19 13.43
N LEU A 136 1.69 -3.94 13.18
CA LEU A 136 2.78 -4.61 13.86
C LEU A 136 3.25 -3.71 14.98
N ILE A 137 2.93 -4.12 16.18
CA ILE A 137 3.64 -3.59 17.34
C ILE A 137 5.00 -4.29 17.32
N HIS A 138 6.01 -3.58 16.85
CA HIS A 138 7.37 -3.94 17.16
C HIS A 138 7.72 -3.27 18.48
N ILE A 139 7.73 -4.08 19.49
CA ILE A 139 8.42 -3.77 20.75
C ILE A 139 9.87 -4.16 20.56
#